data_d31ef61459418771cb742000f614ba4b
#
_entry.id   d31ef61459418771cb742000f614ba4b
#
_cell.length_a   1.000
_cell.length_b   1.000
_cell.length_c   1.000
_cell.angle_alpha   90.00
_cell.angle_beta   90.00
_cell.angle_gamma   90.00
#
_symmetry.space_group_name_H-M   'P 1'
#
loop_
_entity.id
_entity.type
_entity.pdbx_description
1 polymer ?
#
loop_
_entity_poly.entity_id
_entity_poly.type
_entity_poly.pdbx_seq_one_letter_code
_entity_poly.pdbx_strand_id
1 'polypeptide(L)'
;MPQIKISMTAQHIAVHLVIGFLATSASADDWPQWRGQDRLGVWHETGIVGTLPEQLKVSWRKPINSGYSGPVVADGRVFVTDWQEDPQSRTVDGRERLLALDEETGETLWSYEWETSYRMLMFSYAVGPRASPTVDGNRVYVVGATGRLLCLHTETGAVIWEKDYVAEYDTSVPIWGVSSSPLVDGDRLIALVGGEPDALVMAFNKETGAEIWRAIPVTSEMGYAQPVIFEAGGARQLIVWHPTALTSLDPETGEIYWDQPWEVQSSISVATPTVSGNYLLVSQFYRGSMMMRLNTDRPAATMLWQGTGRDSLPDQTDGLHAMITTPLIIDDYIYGVGSYGELRGLDARTGERLWMSAD
;
A
#
# COMPACT_ATOMS: atom_id res chain seq x y z
N MET A 1 -30.77 -0.64 93.26
CA MET A 1 -30.97 -0.57 91.81
C MET A 1 -29.59 -0.69 91.13
N PRO A 2 -29.29 -1.77 90.41
CA PRO A 2 -27.97 -1.96 89.81
C PRO A 2 -27.96 -1.29 88.39
N GLN A 3 -26.91 -0.60 88.13
CA GLN A 3 -26.60 -0.01 86.82
C GLN A 3 -25.96 -1.06 85.90
N ILE A 4 -26.60 -1.27 84.77
CA ILE A 4 -26.07 -2.12 83.67
C ILE A 4 -25.09 -1.29 82.81
N LYS A 5 -23.82 -1.69 82.79
CA LYS A 5 -22.82 -1.19 81.85
C LYS A 5 -22.93 -2.02 80.59
N ILE A 6 -23.28 -1.35 79.46
CA ILE A 6 -23.20 -1.94 78.11
C ILE A 6 -21.84 -1.62 77.57
N SER A 7 -21.00 -2.63 77.31
CA SER A 7 -19.75 -2.54 76.60
C SER A 7 -20.01 -2.69 75.08
N MET A 8 -19.77 -1.67 74.27
CA MET A 8 -19.79 -1.75 72.82
C MET A 8 -18.40 -2.07 72.35
N THR A 9 -18.19 -3.29 71.90
CA THR A 9 -16.98 -3.69 71.15
C THR A 9 -17.15 -3.29 69.64
N ALA A 10 -16.37 -2.31 69.20
CA ALA A 10 -16.29 -1.93 67.77
C ALA A 10 -15.44 -2.96 67.01
N GLN A 11 -16.07 -3.76 66.17
CA GLN A 11 -15.36 -4.60 65.19
C GLN A 11 -14.98 -3.74 63.98
N HIS A 12 -13.67 -3.56 63.77
CA HIS A 12 -13.14 -2.93 62.55
C HIS A 12 -13.12 -3.98 61.43
N ILE A 13 -14.00 -3.84 60.49
CA ILE A 13 -13.98 -4.61 59.23
C ILE A 13 -12.98 -3.89 58.32
N ALA A 14 -11.79 -4.47 58.11
CA ALA A 14 -10.83 -4.02 57.13
C ALA A 14 -11.27 -4.54 55.76
N VAL A 15 -11.83 -3.67 54.92
CA VAL A 15 -12.10 -3.94 53.49
C VAL A 15 -10.82 -3.81 52.73
N HIS A 16 -10.23 -4.93 52.34
CA HIS A 16 -9.09 -4.93 51.41
C HIS A 16 -9.61 -4.73 49.98
N LEU A 17 -9.44 -3.53 49.46
CA LEU A 17 -9.70 -3.23 48.05
C LEU A 17 -8.54 -3.83 47.23
N VAL A 18 -8.74 -4.98 46.62
CA VAL A 18 -7.80 -5.53 45.64
C VAL A 18 -8.04 -4.80 44.33
N ILE A 19 -7.20 -3.77 44.05
CA ILE A 19 -7.13 -3.14 42.75
C ILE A 19 -6.36 -4.10 41.83
N GLY A 20 -7.10 -4.91 41.08
CA GLY A 20 -6.54 -5.68 39.99
C GLY A 20 -6.08 -4.71 38.91
N PHE A 21 -4.77 -4.53 38.74
CA PHE A 21 -4.22 -3.97 37.53
C PHE A 21 -4.49 -4.96 36.39
N LEU A 22 -5.52 -4.67 35.59
CA LEU A 22 -5.64 -5.24 34.27
C LEU A 22 -4.47 -4.64 33.48
N ALA A 23 -3.38 -5.38 33.35
CA ALA A 23 -2.38 -5.09 32.35
C ALA A 23 -3.08 -5.26 30.99
N THR A 24 -3.53 -4.17 30.40
CA THR A 24 -3.83 -4.16 28.96
C THR A 24 -2.48 -4.41 28.30
N SER A 25 -2.26 -5.61 27.78
CA SER A 25 -1.20 -5.85 26.82
C SER A 25 -1.43 -4.83 25.69
N ALA A 26 -0.53 -3.88 25.54
CA ALA A 26 -0.50 -3.06 24.34
C ALA A 26 -0.23 -4.04 23.19
N SER A 27 -1.26 -4.37 22.42
CA SER A 27 -1.10 -5.03 21.14
C SER A 27 -0.57 -3.97 20.19
N ALA A 28 0.45 -4.33 19.40
CA ALA A 28 0.91 -3.49 18.32
C ALA A 28 -0.24 -3.28 17.31
N ASP A 29 -0.28 -2.11 16.68
CA ASP A 29 -1.26 -1.83 15.65
C ASP A 29 -1.03 -2.73 14.43
N ASP A 30 -2.11 -3.18 13.81
CA ASP A 30 -2.08 -3.91 12.56
C ASP A 30 -1.48 -3.06 11.41
N TRP A 31 -0.81 -3.74 10.48
CA TRP A 31 -0.32 -3.18 9.22
C TRP A 31 -0.97 -3.90 8.04
N PRO A 32 -2.31 -3.71 7.81
CA PRO A 32 -3.14 -4.62 7.04
C PRO A 32 -3.02 -4.48 5.52
N GLN A 33 -2.27 -3.50 5.03
CA GLN A 33 -2.12 -3.23 3.61
C GLN A 33 -0.82 -2.48 3.30
N TRP A 34 -0.56 -2.24 2.00
CA TRP A 34 0.55 -1.42 1.53
C TRP A 34 0.65 -0.08 2.27
N ARG A 35 1.79 0.17 2.93
CA ARG A 35 2.08 1.37 3.71
C ARG A 35 1.13 1.63 4.88
N GLY A 36 0.58 0.59 5.47
CA GLY A 36 -0.23 0.66 6.69
C GLY A 36 -1.67 1.08 6.47
N GLN A 37 -2.38 1.34 7.55
CA GLN A 37 -3.83 1.52 7.57
C GLN A 37 -4.33 2.59 6.59
N ASP A 38 -3.65 3.74 6.53
CA ASP A 38 -4.04 4.89 5.68
C ASP A 38 -3.24 4.98 4.38
N ARG A 39 -2.41 3.99 4.05
CA ARG A 39 -1.45 4.00 2.94
C ARG A 39 -0.43 5.16 2.97
N LEU A 40 -0.27 5.82 4.09
CA LEU A 40 0.65 6.94 4.25
C LEU A 40 2.07 6.52 4.63
N GLY A 41 2.27 5.28 5.08
CA GLY A 41 3.55 4.81 5.61
C GLY A 41 3.89 5.46 6.95
N VAL A 42 2.87 5.85 7.71
CA VAL A 42 2.99 6.45 9.03
C VAL A 42 2.56 5.43 10.07
N TRP A 43 3.37 5.32 11.11
CA TRP A 43 3.08 4.49 12.26
C TRP A 43 2.57 5.39 13.39
N HIS A 44 1.38 5.10 13.91
CA HIS A 44 0.70 5.93 14.91
C HIS A 44 0.90 5.45 16.35
N GLU A 45 1.62 4.38 16.57
CA GLU A 45 1.87 3.86 17.91
C GLU A 45 2.67 4.82 18.78
N THR A 46 2.39 4.77 20.07
CA THR A 46 3.08 5.53 21.10
C THR A 46 3.89 4.62 22.02
N GLY A 47 4.85 5.18 22.76
CA GLY A 47 5.68 4.37 23.67
C GLY A 47 6.83 3.62 23.00
N ILE A 48 7.15 3.96 21.77
CA ILE A 48 8.30 3.42 21.04
C ILE A 48 9.58 3.83 21.78
N VAL A 49 10.53 2.90 21.88
CA VAL A 49 11.83 3.17 22.50
C VAL A 49 12.56 4.32 21.78
N GLY A 50 12.99 5.33 22.53
CA GLY A 50 13.69 6.50 21.99
C GLY A 50 15.08 6.19 21.43
N THR A 51 15.66 5.04 21.80
CA THR A 51 16.94 4.56 21.29
C THR A 51 16.86 3.08 21.06
N LEU A 52 17.12 2.67 19.83
CA LEU A 52 17.19 1.25 19.48
C LEU A 52 18.47 0.63 20.09
N PRO A 53 18.42 -0.62 20.59
CA PRO A 53 19.62 -1.33 21.03
C PRO A 53 20.53 -1.60 19.82
N GLU A 54 21.86 -1.72 20.07
CA GLU A 54 22.83 -2.05 19.02
C GLU A 54 22.48 -3.34 18.26
N GLN A 55 21.85 -4.29 18.93
CA GLN A 55 21.37 -5.54 18.33
C GLN A 55 19.89 -5.72 18.65
N LEU A 56 19.07 -5.76 17.61
CA LEU A 56 17.66 -6.08 17.73
C LEU A 56 17.51 -7.59 17.98
N LYS A 57 16.64 -7.94 18.93
CA LYS A 57 16.22 -9.33 19.15
C LYS A 57 15.35 -9.78 17.98
N VAL A 58 15.81 -10.79 17.26
CA VAL A 58 15.00 -11.46 16.23
C VAL A 58 14.10 -12.47 16.93
N SER A 59 12.78 -12.33 16.81
CA SER A 59 11.82 -13.28 17.37
C SER A 59 11.78 -14.56 16.56
N TRP A 60 11.67 -14.44 15.24
CA TRP A 60 11.71 -15.60 14.33
C TRP A 60 12.19 -15.18 12.93
N ARG A 61 12.51 -16.16 12.12
CA ARG A 61 12.83 -16.02 10.68
C ARG A 61 12.16 -17.16 9.93
N LYS A 62 11.46 -16.81 8.85
CA LYS A 62 10.81 -17.78 7.96
C LYS A 62 11.41 -17.67 6.57
N PRO A 63 12.05 -18.73 6.05
CA PRO A 63 12.41 -18.79 4.63
C PRO A 63 11.17 -18.83 3.76
N ILE A 64 11.12 -17.97 2.76
CA ILE A 64 10.14 -17.95 1.68
C ILE A 64 10.86 -17.96 0.34
N ASN A 65 10.13 -18.18 -0.76
CA ASN A 65 10.70 -18.14 -2.10
C ASN A 65 10.78 -16.69 -2.63
N SER A 66 11.06 -16.54 -3.92
CA SER A 66 11.20 -15.23 -4.56
C SER A 66 9.91 -14.43 -4.53
N GLY A 67 10.03 -13.13 -4.27
CA GLY A 67 8.92 -12.18 -4.25
C GLY A 67 9.38 -10.81 -3.84
N TYR A 68 8.58 -9.80 -4.16
CA TYR A 68 8.85 -8.39 -3.86
C TYR A 68 7.69 -7.72 -3.13
N SER A 69 6.63 -8.48 -2.82
CA SER A 69 5.52 -7.96 -2.03
C SER A 69 5.96 -7.67 -0.59
N GLY A 70 5.56 -6.54 -0.04
CA GLY A 70 5.68 -6.29 1.38
C GLY A 70 4.73 -7.22 2.16
N PRO A 71 5.17 -7.84 3.27
CA PRO A 71 4.25 -8.54 4.15
C PRO A 71 3.26 -7.57 4.79
N VAL A 72 2.07 -8.07 5.12
CA VAL A 72 1.07 -7.34 5.90
C VAL A 72 0.72 -8.13 7.17
N VAL A 73 0.33 -7.41 8.21
CA VAL A 73 0.04 -7.99 9.53
C VAL A 73 -1.37 -7.59 9.93
N ALA A 74 -2.18 -8.57 10.28
CA ALA A 74 -3.54 -8.33 10.79
C ALA A 74 -4.04 -9.52 11.61
N ASP A 75 -4.70 -9.24 12.72
CA ASP A 75 -5.34 -10.23 13.57
C ASP A 75 -4.42 -11.40 13.97
N GLY A 76 -3.17 -11.12 14.36
CA GLY A 76 -2.19 -12.14 14.78
C GLY A 76 -1.63 -12.99 13.64
N ARG A 77 -1.75 -12.53 12.39
CA ARG A 77 -1.27 -13.22 11.20
C ARG A 77 -0.42 -12.33 10.32
N VAL A 78 0.61 -12.90 9.74
CA VAL A 78 1.43 -12.26 8.69
C VAL A 78 1.09 -12.89 7.35
N PHE A 79 0.65 -12.06 6.40
CA PHE A 79 0.36 -12.49 5.04
C PHE A 79 1.47 -12.01 4.11
N VAL A 80 2.01 -12.93 3.32
CA VAL A 80 3.08 -12.64 2.36
C VAL A 80 2.93 -13.51 1.13
N THR A 81 3.29 -12.97 -0.05
CA THR A 81 3.28 -13.73 -1.28
C THR A 81 4.70 -14.08 -1.72
N ASP A 82 4.85 -15.23 -2.33
CA ASP A 82 6.08 -15.66 -2.98
C ASP A 82 5.80 -16.47 -4.26
N TRP A 83 6.83 -16.80 -4.99
CA TRP A 83 6.74 -17.60 -6.21
C TRP A 83 7.72 -18.77 -6.19
N GLN A 84 7.17 -19.94 -6.45
CA GLN A 84 7.92 -21.19 -6.55
C GLN A 84 8.02 -21.60 -8.01
N GLU A 85 9.23 -21.55 -8.56
CA GLU A 85 9.52 -22.01 -9.91
C GLU A 85 9.35 -23.53 -10.01
N ASP A 86 8.78 -23.98 -11.13
CA ASP A 86 8.84 -25.39 -11.50
C ASP A 86 10.27 -25.73 -11.98
N PRO A 87 11.03 -26.56 -11.26
CA PRO A 87 12.40 -26.90 -11.63
C PRO A 87 12.52 -27.57 -13.00
N GLN A 88 11.42 -28.07 -13.56
CA GLN A 88 11.37 -28.72 -14.88
C GLN A 88 10.94 -27.76 -15.99
N SER A 89 10.46 -26.57 -15.64
CA SER A 89 10.06 -25.59 -16.63
C SER A 89 11.27 -25.03 -17.39
N ARG A 90 11.08 -24.83 -18.70
CA ARG A 90 12.02 -24.11 -19.56
C ARG A 90 11.52 -22.69 -19.90
N THR A 91 10.38 -22.31 -19.37
CA THR A 91 9.62 -21.11 -19.74
C THR A 91 9.22 -20.28 -18.54
N VAL A 92 9.91 -20.43 -17.39
CA VAL A 92 9.65 -19.71 -16.15
C VAL A 92 8.21 -19.92 -15.66
N ASP A 93 7.74 -21.15 -15.75
CA ASP A 93 6.45 -21.58 -15.19
C ASP A 93 6.62 -21.97 -13.72
N GLY A 94 5.57 -21.81 -12.92
CA GLY A 94 5.61 -22.12 -11.51
C GLY A 94 4.29 -21.78 -10.84
N ARG A 95 4.37 -21.51 -9.54
CA ARG A 95 3.20 -21.15 -8.73
C ARG A 95 3.49 -19.91 -7.91
N GLU A 96 2.60 -18.97 -7.96
CA GLU A 96 2.50 -17.94 -6.94
C GLU A 96 1.76 -18.49 -5.73
N ARG A 97 2.14 -18.02 -4.54
CA ARG A 97 1.53 -18.48 -3.30
C ARG A 97 1.21 -17.29 -2.41
N LEU A 98 0.12 -17.40 -1.68
CA LEU A 98 -0.16 -16.58 -0.50
C LEU A 98 0.05 -17.46 0.73
N LEU A 99 0.91 -17.03 1.64
CA LEU A 99 1.17 -17.68 2.92
C LEU A 99 0.54 -16.86 4.03
N ALA A 100 -0.13 -17.52 4.97
CA ALA A 100 -0.48 -16.97 6.26
C ALA A 100 0.40 -17.61 7.33
N LEU A 101 1.11 -16.77 8.05
CA LEU A 101 2.00 -17.18 9.12
C LEU A 101 1.44 -16.68 10.45
N ASP A 102 1.71 -17.40 11.51
CA ASP A 102 1.47 -16.93 12.87
C ASP A 102 2.42 -15.77 13.20
N GLU A 103 1.89 -14.68 13.70
CA GLU A 103 2.67 -13.45 13.95
C GLU A 103 3.74 -13.64 15.03
N GLU A 104 3.46 -14.43 16.07
CA GLU A 104 4.38 -14.61 17.19
C GLU A 104 5.50 -15.62 16.88
N THR A 105 5.18 -16.68 16.11
CA THR A 105 6.08 -17.82 15.91
C THR A 105 6.66 -17.93 14.51
N GLY A 106 6.01 -17.32 13.50
CA GLY A 106 6.35 -17.48 12.09
C GLY A 106 5.98 -18.85 11.52
N GLU A 107 5.21 -19.66 12.24
CA GLU A 107 4.71 -20.95 11.73
C GLU A 107 3.70 -20.73 10.61
N THR A 108 3.72 -21.58 9.58
CA THR A 108 2.74 -21.50 8.50
C THR A 108 1.40 -22.04 9.01
N LEU A 109 0.38 -21.19 9.03
CA LEU A 109 -0.98 -21.56 9.37
C LEU A 109 -1.68 -22.23 8.19
N TRP A 110 -1.54 -21.61 7.01
CA TRP A 110 -2.01 -22.14 5.73
C TRP A 110 -1.27 -21.51 4.56
N SER A 111 -1.38 -22.09 3.37
CA SER A 111 -0.96 -21.53 2.10
C SER A 111 -1.96 -21.82 1.00
N TYR A 112 -2.12 -20.89 0.07
CA TYR A 112 -2.89 -21.06 -1.15
C TYR A 112 -1.98 -20.82 -2.36
N GLU A 113 -2.07 -21.66 -3.38
CA GLU A 113 -1.20 -21.65 -4.55
C GLU A 113 -2.02 -21.57 -5.82
N TRP A 114 -1.50 -20.83 -6.82
CA TRP A 114 -2.07 -20.81 -8.17
C TRP A 114 -0.98 -20.85 -9.22
N GLU A 115 -1.29 -21.51 -10.32
CA GLU A 115 -0.33 -21.65 -11.42
C GLU A 115 -0.14 -20.33 -12.15
N THR A 116 1.09 -20.03 -12.54
CA THR A 116 1.44 -18.82 -13.27
C THR A 116 2.69 -19.04 -14.14
N SER A 117 2.83 -18.22 -15.18
CA SER A 117 4.01 -18.23 -16.05
C SER A 117 4.57 -16.83 -16.17
N TYR A 118 5.86 -16.67 -15.88
CA TYR A 118 6.53 -15.38 -16.00
C TYR A 118 7.22 -15.20 -17.35
N ARG A 119 6.95 -16.07 -18.30
CA ARG A 119 7.54 -16.06 -19.65
C ARG A 119 7.45 -14.70 -20.34
N MET A 120 6.35 -13.98 -20.14
CA MET A 120 6.07 -12.67 -20.76
C MET A 120 6.51 -11.49 -19.89
N LEU A 121 6.97 -11.74 -18.68
CA LEU A 121 7.42 -10.70 -17.76
C LEU A 121 8.92 -10.49 -17.83
N MET A 122 9.38 -9.32 -17.41
CA MET A 122 10.80 -9.03 -17.24
C MET A 122 11.32 -9.73 -15.98
N PHE A 123 11.76 -10.97 -16.12
CA PHE A 123 12.25 -11.80 -15.02
C PHE A 123 13.74 -11.64 -14.69
N SER A 124 14.50 -10.94 -15.55
CA SER A 124 15.93 -10.73 -15.31
C SER A 124 16.25 -9.78 -14.15
N TYR A 125 15.29 -8.97 -13.71
CA TYR A 125 15.43 -8.06 -12.57
C TYR A 125 14.69 -8.58 -11.35
N ALA A 126 13.47 -9.04 -11.54
CA ALA A 126 12.58 -9.38 -10.45
C ALA A 126 11.70 -10.59 -10.81
N VAL A 127 11.69 -11.58 -9.95
CA VAL A 127 10.86 -12.78 -10.08
C VAL A 127 9.97 -12.88 -8.84
N GLY A 128 8.70 -13.17 -9.03
CA GLY A 128 7.71 -13.33 -7.97
C GLY A 128 6.69 -12.18 -7.89
N PRO A 129 5.64 -12.33 -7.06
CA PRO A 129 4.59 -11.35 -6.85
C PRO A 129 5.14 -10.03 -6.33
N ARG A 130 4.48 -8.91 -6.69
CA ARG A 130 4.93 -7.56 -6.36
C ARG A 130 3.95 -6.79 -5.50
N ALA A 131 2.66 -7.03 -5.70
CA ALA A 131 1.61 -6.39 -4.93
C ALA A 131 1.54 -6.97 -3.51
N SER A 132 1.49 -6.10 -2.51
CA SER A 132 1.21 -6.52 -1.14
C SER A 132 -0.23 -6.98 -1.00
N PRO A 133 -0.52 -8.01 -0.20
CA PRO A 133 -1.88 -8.34 0.17
C PRO A 133 -2.58 -7.17 0.86
N THR A 134 -3.92 -7.18 0.87
CA THR A 134 -4.74 -6.25 1.67
C THR A 134 -5.71 -7.06 2.50
N VAL A 135 -5.73 -6.82 3.81
CA VAL A 135 -6.61 -7.50 4.76
C VAL A 135 -7.73 -6.56 5.19
N ASP A 136 -8.96 -7.06 5.21
CA ASP A 136 -10.13 -6.37 5.74
C ASP A 136 -11.04 -7.39 6.46
N GLY A 137 -11.04 -7.33 7.77
CA GLY A 137 -11.75 -8.30 8.61
C GLY A 137 -11.34 -9.74 8.32
N ASN A 138 -12.30 -10.57 7.94
CA ASN A 138 -12.06 -11.98 7.67
C ASN A 138 -11.64 -12.29 6.22
N ARG A 139 -11.23 -11.29 5.44
CA ARG A 139 -10.81 -11.41 4.04
C ARG A 139 -9.41 -10.91 3.79
N VAL A 140 -8.69 -11.61 2.95
CA VAL A 140 -7.42 -11.16 2.37
C VAL A 140 -7.53 -11.13 0.87
N TYR A 141 -7.19 -9.99 0.28
CA TYR A 141 -7.18 -9.74 -1.16
C TYR A 141 -5.74 -9.75 -1.65
N VAL A 142 -5.48 -10.47 -2.72
CA VAL A 142 -4.15 -10.56 -3.31
C VAL A 142 -4.26 -10.57 -4.84
N VAL A 143 -3.33 -9.88 -5.49
CA VAL A 143 -3.21 -9.92 -6.95
C VAL A 143 -1.84 -10.49 -7.34
N GLY A 144 -1.86 -11.49 -8.21
CA GLY A 144 -0.67 -12.08 -8.79
C GLY A 144 -0.07 -11.21 -9.89
N ALA A 145 1.20 -11.41 -10.20
CA ALA A 145 1.93 -10.61 -11.18
C ALA A 145 1.35 -10.71 -12.61
N THR A 146 0.58 -11.75 -12.89
CA THR A 146 -0.09 -11.96 -14.19
C THR A 146 -1.55 -11.54 -14.21
N GLY A 147 -2.05 -10.88 -13.13
CA GLY A 147 -3.38 -10.30 -13.10
C GLY A 147 -4.47 -11.21 -12.53
N ARG A 148 -4.13 -12.24 -11.76
CA ARG A 148 -5.12 -13.01 -11.00
C ARG A 148 -5.39 -12.35 -9.66
N LEU A 149 -6.59 -11.80 -9.48
CA LEU A 149 -7.05 -11.21 -8.23
C LEU A 149 -7.88 -12.25 -7.47
N LEU A 150 -7.54 -12.46 -6.21
CA LEU A 150 -8.16 -13.44 -5.32
C LEU A 150 -8.67 -12.75 -4.05
N CYS A 151 -9.82 -13.17 -3.56
CA CYS A 151 -10.31 -12.92 -2.21
C CYS A 151 -10.37 -14.25 -1.47
N LEU A 152 -9.67 -14.35 -0.35
CA LEU A 152 -9.62 -15.56 0.45
C LEU A 152 -10.02 -15.27 1.90
N HIS A 153 -10.44 -16.28 2.60
CA HIS A 153 -10.75 -16.22 4.02
C HIS A 153 -9.44 -16.20 4.83
N THR A 154 -9.27 -15.22 5.72
CA THR A 154 -8.02 -15.03 6.49
C THR A 154 -7.63 -16.21 7.38
N GLU A 155 -8.60 -16.96 7.92
CA GLU A 155 -8.33 -18.09 8.82
C GLU A 155 -8.00 -19.39 8.09
N THR A 156 -8.56 -19.60 6.90
CA THR A 156 -8.51 -20.91 6.24
C THR A 156 -7.81 -20.92 4.89
N GLY A 157 -7.61 -19.76 4.27
CA GLY A 157 -7.11 -19.68 2.90
C GLY A 157 -8.12 -20.14 1.83
N ALA A 158 -9.37 -20.41 2.21
CA ALA A 158 -10.40 -20.77 1.24
C ALA A 158 -10.74 -19.60 0.32
N VAL A 159 -10.76 -19.85 -1.00
CA VAL A 159 -11.16 -18.84 -1.99
C VAL A 159 -12.63 -18.53 -1.84
N ILE A 160 -12.96 -17.25 -1.72
CA ILE A 160 -14.34 -16.74 -1.67
C ILE A 160 -14.78 -16.37 -3.07
N TRP A 161 -13.95 -15.60 -3.79
CA TRP A 161 -14.13 -15.27 -5.21
C TRP A 161 -12.78 -14.94 -5.87
N GLU A 162 -12.75 -14.96 -7.18
CA GLU A 162 -11.56 -14.63 -7.98
C GLU A 162 -11.91 -13.89 -9.25
N LYS A 163 -10.92 -13.19 -9.83
CA LYS A 163 -10.95 -12.53 -11.14
C LYS A 163 -9.68 -12.82 -11.90
N ASP A 164 -9.82 -13.02 -13.20
CA ASP A 164 -8.69 -13.09 -14.12
C ASP A 164 -8.74 -11.86 -15.05
N TYR A 165 -7.80 -10.93 -14.86
CA TYR A 165 -7.78 -9.67 -15.60
C TYR A 165 -7.62 -9.87 -17.10
N VAL A 166 -6.82 -10.85 -17.50
CA VAL A 166 -6.59 -11.16 -18.92
C VAL A 166 -7.84 -11.78 -19.55
N ALA A 167 -8.44 -12.76 -18.88
CA ALA A 167 -9.57 -13.51 -19.44
C ALA A 167 -10.90 -12.74 -19.38
N GLU A 168 -11.11 -11.89 -18.34
CA GLU A 168 -12.38 -11.22 -18.10
C GLU A 168 -12.42 -9.77 -18.62
N TYR A 169 -11.26 -9.11 -18.76
CA TYR A 169 -11.18 -7.69 -19.08
C TYR A 169 -10.21 -7.35 -20.22
N ASP A 170 -9.71 -8.35 -20.96
CA ASP A 170 -8.75 -8.14 -22.07
C ASP A 170 -7.49 -7.35 -21.65
N THR A 171 -7.04 -7.56 -20.41
CA THR A 171 -5.89 -6.85 -19.86
C THR A 171 -4.60 -7.28 -20.53
N SER A 172 -3.83 -6.31 -21.02
CA SER A 172 -2.43 -6.51 -21.39
C SER A 172 -1.57 -6.42 -20.13
N VAL A 173 -1.02 -7.55 -19.69
CA VAL A 173 -0.18 -7.58 -18.48
C VAL A 173 1.08 -6.72 -18.70
N PRO A 174 1.35 -5.74 -17.82
CA PRO A 174 2.55 -4.91 -17.93
C PRO A 174 3.83 -5.74 -17.91
N ILE A 175 4.86 -5.28 -18.61
CA ILE A 175 6.13 -6.04 -18.72
C ILE A 175 6.78 -6.34 -17.36
N TRP A 176 6.54 -5.50 -16.34
CA TRP A 176 7.01 -5.71 -14.97
C TRP A 176 5.97 -6.44 -14.09
N GLY A 177 4.86 -6.90 -14.67
CA GLY A 177 3.75 -7.54 -13.98
C GLY A 177 2.85 -6.56 -13.21
N VAL A 178 1.69 -7.04 -12.76
CA VAL A 178 0.78 -6.27 -11.92
C VAL A 178 1.41 -6.08 -10.53
N SER A 179 1.54 -4.83 -10.07
CA SER A 179 2.20 -4.50 -8.81
C SER A 179 1.37 -3.61 -7.88
N SER A 180 0.25 -3.09 -8.37
CA SER A 180 -0.64 -2.28 -7.56
C SER A 180 -1.44 -3.15 -6.59
N SER A 181 -1.30 -2.88 -5.29
CA SER A 181 -2.05 -3.58 -4.24
C SER A 181 -3.51 -3.14 -4.24
N PRO A 182 -4.47 -4.06 -4.09
CA PRO A 182 -5.88 -3.73 -3.97
C PRO A 182 -6.14 -2.77 -2.81
N LEU A 183 -7.10 -1.87 -2.96
CA LEU A 183 -7.50 -0.89 -1.95
C LEU A 183 -8.93 -1.15 -1.52
N VAL A 184 -9.15 -1.41 -0.22
CA VAL A 184 -10.51 -1.50 0.32
C VAL A 184 -11.02 -0.13 0.69
N ASP A 185 -12.24 0.19 0.26
CA ASP A 185 -12.97 1.42 0.57
C ASP A 185 -14.45 1.15 0.82
N GLY A 186 -14.86 1.12 2.09
CA GLY A 186 -16.21 0.72 2.46
C GLY A 186 -16.54 -0.68 1.95
N ASP A 187 -17.54 -0.80 1.09
CA ASP A 187 -17.95 -2.07 0.48
C ASP A 187 -17.22 -2.37 -0.85
N ARG A 188 -16.26 -1.54 -1.24
CA ARG A 188 -15.54 -1.62 -2.52
C ARG A 188 -14.14 -2.17 -2.33
N LEU A 189 -13.70 -2.96 -3.31
CA LEU A 189 -12.31 -3.29 -3.56
C LEU A 189 -11.90 -2.60 -4.86
N ILE A 190 -11.04 -1.60 -4.76
CA ILE A 190 -10.54 -0.83 -5.89
C ILE A 190 -9.22 -1.43 -6.34
N ALA A 191 -9.07 -1.67 -7.64
CA ALA A 191 -7.88 -2.27 -8.22
C ALA A 191 -7.54 -1.66 -9.58
N LEU A 192 -6.24 -1.54 -9.87
CA LEU A 192 -5.77 -1.29 -11.23
C LEU A 192 -5.88 -2.60 -12.00
N VAL A 193 -6.72 -2.61 -13.02
CA VAL A 193 -7.01 -3.80 -13.84
C VAL A 193 -6.37 -3.69 -15.21
N GLY A 194 -6.36 -2.49 -15.80
CA GLY A 194 -5.83 -2.26 -17.14
C GLY A 194 -6.65 -2.93 -18.24
N GLY A 195 -7.96 -3.15 -17.98
CA GLY A 195 -8.86 -3.78 -18.90
C GLY A 195 -9.34 -2.82 -19.98
N GLU A 196 -9.42 -3.31 -21.20
CA GLU A 196 -9.86 -2.53 -22.35
C GLU A 196 -11.41 -2.56 -22.50
N PRO A 197 -12.01 -1.48 -23.03
CA PRO A 197 -11.38 -0.21 -23.44
C PRO A 197 -11.31 0.84 -22.32
N ASP A 198 -12.01 0.69 -21.20
CA ASP A 198 -12.32 1.73 -20.23
C ASP A 198 -12.20 1.28 -18.77
N ALA A 199 -11.47 0.23 -18.51
CA ALA A 199 -11.32 -0.41 -17.20
C ALA A 199 -9.86 -0.36 -16.68
N LEU A 200 -9.17 0.79 -16.81
CA LEU A 200 -7.84 0.93 -16.22
C LEU A 200 -7.90 0.74 -14.71
N VAL A 201 -8.91 1.34 -14.05
CA VAL A 201 -9.22 1.14 -12.65
C VAL A 201 -10.67 0.68 -12.50
N MET A 202 -10.91 -0.26 -11.59
CA MET A 202 -12.24 -0.82 -11.33
C MET A 202 -12.50 -0.90 -9.84
N ALA A 203 -13.78 -0.81 -9.47
CA ALA A 203 -14.25 -1.19 -8.15
C ALA A 203 -15.12 -2.43 -8.25
N PHE A 204 -14.84 -3.35 -7.35
CA PHE A 204 -15.61 -4.57 -7.14
C PHE A 204 -16.30 -4.52 -5.77
N ASN A 205 -17.43 -5.15 -5.64
CA ASN A 205 -17.98 -5.44 -4.32
C ASN A 205 -17.00 -6.37 -3.59
N LYS A 206 -16.48 -5.94 -2.46
CA LYS A 206 -15.44 -6.66 -1.74
C LYS A 206 -15.86 -8.05 -1.26
N GLU A 207 -17.18 -8.26 -1.02
CA GLU A 207 -17.74 -9.51 -0.55
C GLU A 207 -17.91 -10.55 -1.65
N THR A 208 -18.29 -10.11 -2.86
CA THR A 208 -18.75 -10.99 -3.94
C THR A 208 -17.89 -10.97 -5.19
N GLY A 209 -17.00 -9.99 -5.33
CA GLY A 209 -16.26 -9.75 -6.56
C GLY A 209 -17.09 -9.20 -7.72
N ALA A 210 -18.38 -8.85 -7.49
CA ALA A 210 -19.21 -8.24 -8.53
C ALA A 210 -18.70 -6.83 -8.87
N GLU A 211 -18.64 -6.51 -10.17
CA GLU A 211 -18.27 -5.18 -10.65
C GLU A 211 -19.27 -4.14 -10.15
N ILE A 212 -18.77 -3.01 -9.63
CA ILE A 212 -19.56 -1.85 -9.23
C ILE A 212 -19.40 -0.75 -10.27
N TRP A 213 -18.19 -0.38 -10.60
CA TRP A 213 -17.87 0.61 -11.63
C TRP A 213 -16.50 0.32 -12.25
N ARG A 214 -16.29 0.87 -13.44
CA ARG A 214 -15.01 0.92 -14.15
C ARG A 214 -14.74 2.34 -14.64
N ALA A 215 -13.48 2.74 -14.74
CA ALA A 215 -13.11 4.08 -15.14
C ALA A 215 -11.73 4.13 -15.78
N ILE A 216 -11.48 5.21 -16.50
CA ILE A 216 -10.27 5.59 -17.23
C ILE A 216 -10.04 4.68 -18.43
N PRO A 217 -10.09 5.24 -19.66
CA PRO A 217 -9.74 4.52 -20.87
C PRO A 217 -8.30 4.03 -20.85
N VAL A 218 -8.07 2.80 -21.28
CA VAL A 218 -6.73 2.24 -21.42
C VAL A 218 -6.14 2.67 -22.76
N THR A 219 -5.06 3.44 -22.71
CA THR A 219 -4.33 3.90 -23.91
C THR A 219 -2.90 3.39 -23.94
N SER A 220 -2.47 2.74 -22.84
CA SER A 220 -1.15 2.14 -22.65
C SER A 220 -1.25 1.07 -21.54
N GLU A 221 -0.13 0.71 -20.90
CA GLU A 221 -0.15 -0.12 -19.68
C GLU A 221 -0.88 0.58 -18.52
N MET A 222 -1.37 -0.18 -17.54
CA MET A 222 -2.05 0.38 -16.35
C MET A 222 -1.12 1.18 -15.42
N GLY A 223 0.19 1.04 -15.56
CA GLY A 223 1.17 1.56 -14.61
C GLY A 223 1.32 0.68 -13.37
N TYR A 224 2.01 1.19 -12.35
CA TYR A 224 2.46 0.40 -11.21
C TYR A 224 2.19 1.08 -9.87
N ALA A 225 1.71 2.34 -9.88
CA ALA A 225 1.49 3.13 -8.69
C ALA A 225 0.28 2.61 -7.90
N GLN A 226 0.35 2.78 -6.59
CA GLN A 226 -0.74 2.42 -5.69
C GLN A 226 -1.81 3.52 -5.71
N PRO A 227 -3.10 3.19 -5.87
CA PRO A 227 -4.17 4.17 -5.69
C PRO A 227 -4.25 4.60 -4.22
N VAL A 228 -4.57 5.88 -4.00
CA VAL A 228 -4.78 6.43 -2.66
C VAL A 228 -6.06 7.24 -2.61
N ILE A 229 -6.71 7.28 -1.43
CA ILE A 229 -7.91 8.09 -1.21
C ILE A 229 -7.61 9.11 -0.12
N PHE A 230 -8.04 10.34 -0.33
CA PHE A 230 -7.98 11.40 0.68
C PHE A 230 -9.18 12.36 0.54
N GLU A 231 -9.34 13.22 1.52
CA GLU A 231 -10.38 14.26 1.51
C GLU A 231 -9.78 15.63 1.17
N ALA A 232 -10.29 16.26 0.13
CA ALA A 232 -9.96 17.63 -0.24
C ALA A 232 -11.10 18.26 -1.03
N GLY A 233 -11.30 19.59 -0.86
CA GLY A 233 -12.35 20.30 -1.58
C GLY A 233 -13.77 19.83 -1.24
N GLY A 234 -13.98 19.35 0.00
CA GLY A 234 -15.27 18.85 0.46
C GLY A 234 -15.70 17.51 -0.13
N ALA A 235 -14.80 16.78 -0.77
CA ALA A 235 -15.06 15.47 -1.35
C ALA A 235 -13.93 14.48 -1.08
N ARG A 236 -14.27 13.19 -1.02
CA ARG A 236 -13.30 12.09 -1.07
C ARG A 236 -12.82 11.95 -2.51
N GLN A 237 -11.51 11.83 -2.69
CA GLN A 237 -10.89 11.75 -4.00
C GLN A 237 -10.00 10.52 -4.08
N LEU A 238 -10.29 9.63 -5.02
CA LEU A 238 -9.44 8.51 -5.39
C LEU A 238 -8.42 9.03 -6.41
N ILE A 239 -7.15 8.95 -6.08
CA ILE A 239 -6.07 9.33 -6.98
C ILE A 239 -5.48 8.09 -7.62
N VAL A 240 -5.48 8.11 -8.95
CA VAL A 240 -4.85 7.11 -9.79
C VAL A 240 -3.77 7.79 -10.62
N TRP A 241 -2.52 7.39 -10.40
CA TRP A 241 -1.43 7.84 -11.25
C TRP A 241 -1.04 6.74 -12.22
N HIS A 242 -1.31 6.97 -13.48
CA HIS A 242 -1.10 6.03 -14.57
C HIS A 242 -0.19 6.64 -15.65
N PRO A 243 0.27 5.87 -16.64
CA PRO A 243 1.33 6.31 -17.56
C PRO A 243 1.04 7.57 -18.36
N THR A 244 -0.21 7.99 -18.52
CA THR A 244 -0.56 9.16 -19.33
C THR A 244 -1.02 10.36 -18.52
N ALA A 245 -1.46 10.16 -17.27
CA ALA A 245 -2.00 11.24 -16.43
C ALA A 245 -2.02 10.90 -14.93
N LEU A 246 -2.24 11.94 -14.14
CA LEU A 246 -2.67 11.86 -12.74
C LEU A 246 -4.16 12.20 -12.70
N THR A 247 -5.00 11.22 -12.37
CA THR A 247 -6.45 11.35 -12.41
C THR A 247 -7.06 11.25 -11.01
N SER A 248 -8.02 12.12 -10.73
CA SER A 248 -8.84 12.09 -9.52
C SER A 248 -10.26 11.68 -9.85
N LEU A 249 -10.79 10.73 -9.08
CA LEU A 249 -12.13 10.19 -9.25
C LEU A 249 -12.91 10.21 -7.94
N ASP A 250 -14.22 10.19 -8.07
CA ASP A 250 -15.11 9.80 -6.99
C ASP A 250 -14.91 8.31 -6.68
N PRO A 251 -14.49 7.91 -5.48
CA PRO A 251 -14.28 6.51 -5.15
C PRO A 251 -15.59 5.70 -5.11
N GLU A 252 -16.75 6.35 -5.00
CA GLU A 252 -18.06 5.68 -4.97
C GLU A 252 -18.59 5.33 -6.34
N THR A 253 -18.36 6.20 -7.33
CA THR A 253 -18.97 6.09 -8.65
C THR A 253 -17.99 5.86 -9.79
N GLY A 254 -16.69 6.14 -9.57
CA GLY A 254 -15.68 6.15 -10.63
C GLY A 254 -15.74 7.39 -11.53
N GLU A 255 -16.60 8.38 -11.23
CA GLU A 255 -16.67 9.62 -11.99
C GLU A 255 -15.38 10.44 -11.85
N ILE A 256 -14.84 10.93 -12.97
CA ILE A 256 -13.61 11.72 -12.96
C ILE A 256 -13.91 13.13 -12.50
N TYR A 257 -13.29 13.57 -11.43
CA TYR A 257 -13.34 14.96 -10.96
C TYR A 257 -12.41 15.87 -11.74
N TRP A 258 -11.17 15.42 -11.97
CA TRP A 258 -10.17 16.14 -12.76
C TRP A 258 -9.09 15.18 -13.27
N ASP A 259 -8.42 15.62 -14.33
CA ASP A 259 -7.32 14.90 -14.97
C ASP A 259 -6.18 15.88 -15.26
N GLN A 260 -4.95 15.51 -14.90
CA GLN A 260 -3.73 16.25 -15.20
C GLN A 260 -2.84 15.41 -16.11
N PRO A 261 -2.81 15.67 -17.41
CA PRO A 261 -1.96 14.94 -18.33
C PRO A 261 -0.48 15.08 -17.99
N TRP A 262 0.20 13.97 -17.88
CA TRP A 262 1.65 13.90 -17.73
C TRP A 262 2.16 12.52 -18.14
N GLU A 263 2.69 12.44 -19.34
CA GLU A 263 3.22 11.17 -19.85
C GLU A 263 4.43 10.70 -19.06
N VAL A 264 4.42 9.42 -18.72
CA VAL A 264 5.50 8.72 -18.07
C VAL A 264 6.20 7.81 -19.07
N GLN A 265 7.46 8.11 -19.35
CA GLN A 265 8.26 7.33 -20.28
C GLN A 265 8.34 5.86 -19.83
N SER A 266 8.18 4.93 -20.75
CA SER A 266 8.18 3.48 -20.51
C SER A 266 7.12 3.00 -19.51
N SER A 267 6.04 3.77 -19.35
CA SER A 267 4.89 3.46 -18.46
C SER A 267 5.24 3.26 -16.99
N ILE A 268 6.42 3.68 -16.53
CA ILE A 268 6.91 3.44 -15.16
C ILE A 268 6.42 4.49 -14.14
N SER A 269 5.10 4.66 -14.05
CA SER A 269 4.45 5.36 -12.93
C SER A 269 4.39 4.43 -11.72
N VAL A 270 5.33 4.56 -10.78
CA VAL A 270 5.54 3.57 -9.69
C VAL A 270 5.34 4.15 -8.30
N ALA A 271 6.02 5.27 -7.99
CA ALA A 271 5.96 5.86 -6.66
C ALA A 271 4.52 6.22 -6.28
N THR A 272 4.09 5.84 -5.09
CA THR A 272 2.73 6.14 -4.60
C THR A 272 2.52 7.66 -4.53
N PRO A 273 1.40 8.20 -5.01
CA PRO A 273 1.07 9.61 -4.80
C PRO A 273 1.06 9.97 -3.32
N THR A 274 1.68 11.10 -2.97
CA THR A 274 1.80 11.55 -1.57
C THR A 274 1.02 12.82 -1.35
N VAL A 275 0.20 12.84 -0.30
CA VAL A 275 -0.62 13.98 0.08
C VAL A 275 -0.19 14.50 1.45
N SER A 276 -0.06 15.82 1.59
CA SER A 276 0.13 16.51 2.87
C SER A 276 -0.54 17.87 2.81
N GLY A 277 -1.54 18.10 3.67
CA GLY A 277 -2.38 19.30 3.58
C GLY A 277 -3.05 19.42 2.22
N ASN A 278 -2.76 20.50 1.50
CA ASN A 278 -3.28 20.72 0.14
C ASN A 278 -2.25 20.45 -0.97
N TYR A 279 -1.16 19.79 -0.66
CA TYR A 279 -0.16 19.35 -1.64
C TYR A 279 -0.39 17.90 -2.05
N LEU A 280 -0.29 17.62 -3.34
CA LEU A 280 -0.29 16.27 -3.90
C LEU A 280 0.93 16.14 -4.82
N LEU A 281 1.84 15.24 -4.47
CA LEU A 281 3.10 15.01 -5.15
C LEU A 281 3.11 13.65 -5.84
N VAL A 282 3.59 13.62 -7.08
CA VAL A 282 4.01 12.40 -7.79
C VAL A 282 5.43 12.57 -8.33
N SER A 283 6.15 11.47 -8.48
CA SER A 283 7.53 11.48 -8.96
C SER A 283 7.79 10.34 -9.94
N GLN A 284 8.54 10.60 -11.00
CA GLN A 284 8.92 9.62 -11.99
C GLN A 284 10.43 9.65 -12.28
N PHE A 285 10.92 8.59 -12.88
CA PHE A 285 12.33 8.38 -13.14
C PHE A 285 12.97 9.45 -14.04
N TYR A 286 12.35 9.74 -15.20
CA TYR A 286 13.00 10.59 -16.23
C TYR A 286 12.72 12.08 -16.08
N ARG A 287 11.50 12.46 -15.68
CA ARG A 287 11.08 13.87 -15.70
C ARG A 287 11.00 14.52 -14.32
N GLY A 288 11.38 13.78 -13.28
CA GLY A 288 11.34 14.28 -11.90
C GLY A 288 9.95 14.22 -11.30
N SER A 289 9.59 15.26 -10.56
CA SER A 289 8.35 15.29 -9.79
C SER A 289 7.40 16.36 -10.29
N MET A 290 6.11 16.19 -9.96
CA MET A 290 5.06 17.17 -10.17
C MET A 290 4.32 17.42 -8.88
N MET A 291 4.11 18.69 -8.53
CA MET A 291 3.32 19.11 -7.38
C MET A 291 2.00 19.72 -7.84
N MET A 292 0.92 19.18 -7.34
CA MET A 292 -0.42 19.74 -7.49
C MET A 292 -0.84 20.44 -6.20
N ARG A 293 -1.58 21.53 -6.32
CA ARG A 293 -2.32 22.14 -5.22
C ARG A 293 -3.78 21.73 -5.30
N LEU A 294 -4.23 21.03 -4.28
CA LEU A 294 -5.63 20.66 -4.11
C LEU A 294 -6.46 21.88 -3.72
N ASN A 295 -7.64 22.00 -4.30
CA ASN A 295 -8.60 23.06 -3.96
C ASN A 295 -9.23 22.78 -2.58
N THR A 296 -9.63 23.80 -1.86
CA THR A 296 -10.23 23.68 -0.52
C THR A 296 -11.76 23.62 -0.54
N ASP A 297 -12.40 24.02 -1.62
CA ASP A 297 -13.85 24.21 -1.73
C ASP A 297 -14.53 23.34 -2.79
N ARG A 298 -13.78 22.63 -3.59
CA ARG A 298 -14.28 21.67 -4.60
C ARG A 298 -13.23 20.63 -4.96
N PRO A 299 -13.62 19.44 -5.48
CA PRO A 299 -12.67 18.41 -5.91
C PRO A 299 -12.00 18.83 -7.23
N ALA A 300 -10.97 19.66 -7.12
CA ALA A 300 -10.15 20.16 -8.23
C ALA A 300 -8.71 20.34 -7.77
N ALA A 301 -7.78 20.39 -8.71
CA ALA A 301 -6.38 20.65 -8.44
C ALA A 301 -5.77 21.58 -9.49
N THR A 302 -4.69 22.25 -9.12
CA THR A 302 -3.91 23.10 -10.02
C THR A 302 -2.43 22.73 -9.91
N MET A 303 -1.77 22.53 -11.03
CA MET A 303 -0.33 22.28 -11.05
C MET A 303 0.43 23.50 -10.54
N LEU A 304 1.26 23.33 -9.51
CA LEU A 304 2.17 24.34 -9.00
C LEU A 304 3.46 24.39 -9.80
N TRP A 305 4.07 23.24 -9.95
CA TRP A 305 5.29 23.07 -10.71
C TRP A 305 5.41 21.62 -11.19
N GLN A 306 6.24 21.44 -12.21
CA GLN A 306 6.52 20.14 -12.81
C GLN A 306 7.98 20.10 -13.24
N GLY A 307 8.65 18.99 -12.96
CA GLY A 307 9.99 18.74 -13.44
C GLY A 307 10.04 18.69 -14.98
N THR A 308 11.07 19.27 -15.53
CA THR A 308 11.31 19.34 -16.99
C THR A 308 12.51 18.51 -17.43
N GLY A 309 13.07 17.73 -16.51
CA GLY A 309 14.22 16.87 -16.75
C GLY A 309 14.00 15.95 -17.95
N ARG A 310 15.09 15.60 -18.61
CA ARG A 310 15.13 14.60 -19.69
C ARG A 310 16.10 13.48 -19.38
N ASP A 311 16.74 13.58 -18.23
CA ASP A 311 17.73 12.63 -17.74
C ASP A 311 17.31 12.14 -16.35
N SER A 312 17.88 11.05 -15.92
CA SER A 312 17.68 10.47 -14.58
C SER A 312 18.95 10.50 -13.74
N LEU A 313 20.10 10.80 -14.33
CA LEU A 313 21.37 10.78 -13.62
C LEU A 313 21.44 11.89 -12.56
N PRO A 314 21.96 11.61 -11.36
CA PRO A 314 21.94 12.55 -10.23
C PRO A 314 22.63 13.88 -10.50
N ASP A 315 23.72 13.87 -11.25
CA ASP A 315 24.51 15.06 -11.62
C ASP A 315 23.87 15.89 -12.74
N GLN A 316 22.86 15.35 -13.42
CA GLN A 316 22.16 15.99 -14.54
C GLN A 316 20.72 16.36 -14.20
N THR A 317 20.32 16.20 -12.94
CA THR A 317 18.96 16.45 -12.47
C THR A 317 18.95 17.35 -11.24
N ASP A 318 18.08 18.36 -11.24
CA ASP A 318 17.93 19.30 -10.12
C ASP A 318 16.77 18.94 -9.19
N GLY A 319 15.76 18.24 -9.69
CA GLY A 319 14.58 17.83 -8.94
C GLY A 319 14.75 16.52 -8.18
N LEU A 320 13.61 15.93 -7.78
CA LEU A 320 13.53 14.59 -7.24
C LEU A 320 13.04 13.64 -8.33
N HIS A 321 13.79 12.58 -8.57
CA HIS A 321 13.52 11.54 -9.56
C HIS A 321 13.31 10.18 -8.86
N ALA A 322 12.36 10.13 -7.93
CA ALA A 322 12.03 8.89 -7.24
C ALA A 322 11.24 7.96 -8.17
N MET A 323 11.72 6.74 -8.34
CA MET A 323 11.04 5.71 -9.13
C MET A 323 10.24 4.76 -8.24
N ILE A 324 10.91 4.06 -7.32
CA ILE A 324 10.27 3.03 -6.47
C ILE A 324 9.90 3.58 -5.10
N THR A 325 10.79 4.39 -4.53
CA THR A 325 10.59 4.97 -3.20
C THR A 325 9.53 6.05 -3.24
N THR A 326 8.63 6.04 -2.26
CA THR A 326 7.61 7.09 -2.13
C THR A 326 8.19 8.26 -1.35
N PRO A 327 8.20 9.49 -1.93
CA PRO A 327 8.64 10.69 -1.23
C PRO A 327 7.72 11.03 -0.06
N LEU A 328 8.22 11.82 0.89
CA LEU A 328 7.45 12.39 2.01
C LEU A 328 7.37 13.90 1.85
N ILE A 329 6.23 14.47 2.24
CA ILE A 329 6.05 15.92 2.40
C ILE A 329 5.89 16.17 3.89
N ILE A 330 6.80 16.97 4.46
CA ILE A 330 6.76 17.38 5.85
C ILE A 330 6.82 18.90 5.88
N ASP A 331 5.78 19.55 6.34
CA ASP A 331 5.59 21.00 6.26
C ASP A 331 5.74 21.50 4.81
N ASP A 332 6.66 22.42 4.54
CA ASP A 332 6.94 22.97 3.21
C ASP A 332 8.13 22.28 2.52
N TYR A 333 8.52 21.07 2.94
CA TYR A 333 9.67 20.35 2.39
C TYR A 333 9.32 18.97 1.87
N ILE A 334 9.97 18.59 0.78
CA ILE A 334 9.91 17.23 0.22
C ILE A 334 11.21 16.51 0.55
N TYR A 335 11.09 15.28 1.04
CA TYR A 335 12.19 14.36 1.27
C TYR A 335 12.01 13.11 0.44
N GLY A 336 12.99 12.75 -0.36
CA GLY A 336 12.88 11.56 -1.19
C GLY A 336 14.23 11.01 -1.60
N VAL A 337 14.23 9.72 -1.91
CA VAL A 337 15.41 9.04 -2.46
C VAL A 337 15.22 8.99 -3.97
N GLY A 338 16.18 9.51 -4.68
CA GLY A 338 16.24 9.45 -6.14
C GLY A 338 16.54 8.05 -6.65
N SER A 339 16.49 7.89 -7.95
CA SER A 339 16.56 6.58 -8.62
C SER A 339 17.90 5.87 -8.48
N TYR A 340 18.95 6.56 -8.09
CA TYR A 340 20.29 6.03 -7.91
C TYR A 340 20.74 5.98 -6.43
N GLY A 341 19.81 6.24 -5.50
CA GLY A 341 20.06 6.09 -4.06
C GLY A 341 20.39 7.39 -3.34
N GLU A 342 20.51 8.52 -4.05
CA GLU A 342 20.74 9.82 -3.43
C GLU A 342 19.51 10.31 -2.67
N LEU A 343 19.69 10.76 -1.43
CA LEU A 343 18.64 11.43 -0.66
C LEU A 343 18.61 12.91 -1.01
N ARG A 344 17.44 13.45 -1.31
CA ARG A 344 17.23 14.85 -1.68
C ARG A 344 16.20 15.54 -0.81
N GLY A 345 16.45 16.81 -0.48
CA GLY A 345 15.48 17.71 0.12
C GLY A 345 15.13 18.84 -0.85
N LEU A 346 13.83 19.08 -1.05
CA LEU A 346 13.33 20.13 -1.94
C LEU A 346 12.36 21.05 -1.20
N ASP A 347 12.24 22.30 -1.67
CA ASP A 347 11.13 23.20 -1.31
C ASP A 347 9.84 22.71 -2.00
N ALA A 348 8.80 22.44 -1.22
CA ALA A 348 7.55 21.89 -1.75
C ALA A 348 6.78 22.89 -2.64
N ARG A 349 6.98 24.19 -2.46
CA ARG A 349 6.27 25.24 -3.20
C ARG A 349 6.86 25.48 -4.58
N THR A 350 8.17 25.23 -4.75
CA THR A 350 8.92 25.57 -5.97
C THR A 350 9.49 24.35 -6.69
N GLY A 351 9.69 23.23 -5.98
CA GLY A 351 10.40 22.06 -6.47
C GLY A 351 11.93 22.23 -6.51
N GLU A 352 12.46 23.35 -6.01
CA GLU A 352 13.90 23.61 -5.96
C GLU A 352 14.59 22.66 -4.99
N ARG A 353 15.69 22.03 -5.45
CA ARG A 353 16.51 21.19 -4.58
C ARG A 353 17.34 22.05 -3.65
N LEU A 354 17.13 21.88 -2.34
CA LEU A 354 17.86 22.58 -1.29
C LEU A 354 19.17 21.88 -0.94
N TRP A 355 19.18 20.56 -0.97
CA TRP A 355 20.36 19.74 -0.70
C TRP A 355 20.23 18.34 -1.29
N MET A 356 21.34 17.63 -1.38
CA MET A 356 21.45 16.24 -1.79
C MET A 356 22.55 15.57 -0.98
N SER A 357 22.32 14.32 -0.51
CA SER A 357 23.42 13.51 -0.01
C SER A 357 24.25 13.09 -1.21
N ALA A 358 25.54 13.38 -1.15
CA ALA A 358 26.51 12.89 -2.11
C ALA A 358 27.34 11.82 -1.40
N ASP A 359 27.30 10.60 -1.86
CA ASP A 359 28.26 9.55 -1.55
C ASP A 359 28.68 8.83 -2.79
#